data_0120b6c2818d5c20985200aa0daf1761
#
_entry.id   0120b6c2818d5c20985200aa0daf1761
#
_cell.length_a   1.000
_cell.length_b   1.000
_cell.length_c   1.000
_cell.angle_alpha   90.00
_cell.angle_beta   90.00
_cell.angle_gamma   90.00
#
_symmetry.space_group_name_H-M   'P 1'
#
loop_
_entity.id
_entity.type
_entity.pdbx_description
1 polymer ?
#
loop_
_entity_poly.entity_id
_entity_poly.type
_entity_poly.pdbx_seq_one_letter_code
_entity_poly.pdbx_strand_id
1 'polypeptide(L)'
;MKDKVLLCALLAVTGLFVGMTFAPVMAEVSAVAEAKERKMIADGRPGFGKGGAFAQAYALYNCAFAAGCMAGPLLAGFLAEDSGWGTMAAVLGALSAVTAVPGFLWLGGWVLAKN
;
A
#
# COMPACT_ATOMS: atom_id res chain seq x y z
N MET A 1 -14.68 -27.21 13.19
CA MET A 1 -13.74 -27.50 12.07
C MET A 1 -14.03 -26.69 10.83
N LYS A 2 -15.26 -26.54 10.39
CA LYS A 2 -15.61 -25.76 9.18
C LYS A 2 -15.20 -24.29 9.28
N ASP A 3 -15.33 -23.67 10.44
CA ASP A 3 -15.00 -22.25 10.65
C ASP A 3 -13.50 -21.95 10.53
N LYS A 4 -12.65 -22.88 10.96
CA LYS A 4 -11.20 -22.75 10.82
C LYS A 4 -10.74 -22.86 9.36
N VAL A 5 -11.34 -23.77 8.61
CA VAL A 5 -11.07 -23.94 7.18
C VAL A 5 -11.55 -22.71 6.39
N LEU A 6 -12.72 -22.19 6.73
CA LEU A 6 -13.26 -20.98 6.13
C LEU A 6 -12.35 -19.77 6.40
N LEU A 7 -11.88 -19.62 7.64
CA LEU A 7 -10.95 -18.57 8.04
C LEU A 7 -9.63 -18.65 7.25
N CYS A 8 -9.04 -19.84 7.17
CA CYS A 8 -7.81 -20.05 6.39
C CYS A 8 -8.02 -19.76 4.90
N ALA A 9 -9.15 -20.16 4.33
CA ALA A 9 -9.48 -19.88 2.93
C ALA A 9 -9.62 -18.37 2.67
N LEU A 10 -10.32 -17.65 3.55
CA LEU A 10 -10.48 -16.20 3.47
C LEU A 10 -9.15 -15.46 3.61
N LEU A 11 -8.30 -15.89 4.54
CA LEU A 11 -6.96 -15.31 4.72
C LEU A 11 -6.07 -15.56 3.49
N ALA A 12 -6.14 -16.76 2.91
CA ALA A 12 -5.38 -17.09 1.70
C ALA A 12 -5.83 -16.23 0.50
N VAL A 13 -7.13 -16.06 0.30
CA VAL A 13 -7.70 -15.21 -0.75
C VAL A 13 -7.30 -13.75 -0.53
N THR A 14 -7.39 -13.25 0.70
CA THR A 14 -6.98 -11.90 1.05
C THR A 14 -5.48 -11.69 0.77
N GLY A 15 -4.65 -12.65 1.15
CA GLY A 15 -3.21 -12.61 0.88
C GLY A 15 -2.89 -12.58 -0.61
N LEU A 16 -3.61 -13.33 -1.43
CA LEU A 16 -3.50 -13.30 -2.89
C LEU A 16 -3.84 -11.93 -3.46
N PHE A 17 -4.95 -11.32 -3.05
CA PHE A 17 -5.35 -9.99 -3.50
C PHE A 17 -4.34 -8.92 -3.08
N VAL A 18 -3.85 -8.97 -1.85
CA VAL A 18 -2.79 -8.07 -1.37
C VAL A 18 -1.53 -8.23 -2.21
N GLY A 19 -1.09 -9.47 -2.45
CA GLY A 19 0.08 -9.75 -3.29
C GLY A 19 -0.07 -9.23 -4.71
N MET A 20 -1.23 -9.40 -5.34
CA MET A 20 -1.51 -8.87 -6.68
C MET A 20 -1.49 -7.35 -6.73
N THR A 21 -1.83 -6.68 -5.64
CA THR A 21 -1.83 -5.21 -5.58
C THR A 21 -0.41 -4.64 -5.42
N PHE A 22 0.50 -5.40 -4.86
CA PHE A 22 1.90 -4.97 -4.64
C PHE A 22 2.64 -4.62 -5.93
N ALA A 23 2.53 -5.43 -6.95
CA ALA A 23 3.25 -5.25 -8.20
C ALA A 23 2.89 -3.94 -8.92
N PRO A 24 1.60 -3.62 -9.17
CA PRO A 24 1.24 -2.35 -9.82
C PRO A 24 1.57 -1.13 -8.97
N VAL A 25 1.44 -1.20 -7.64
CA VAL A 25 1.82 -0.10 -6.75
C VAL A 25 3.31 0.20 -6.84
N MET A 26 4.14 -0.83 -6.82
CA MET A 26 5.60 -0.66 -6.96
C MET A 26 5.98 -0.11 -8.33
N ALA A 27 5.32 -0.54 -9.39
CA ALA A 27 5.56 -0.03 -10.73
C ALA A 27 5.23 1.47 -10.83
N GLU A 28 4.10 1.91 -10.29
CA GLU A 28 3.71 3.32 -10.26
C GLU A 28 4.67 4.18 -9.43
N VAL A 29 5.01 3.73 -8.23
CA VAL A 29 5.95 4.45 -7.36
C VAL A 29 7.32 4.60 -8.03
N SER A 30 7.80 3.54 -8.67
CA SER A 30 9.06 3.55 -9.40
C SER A 30 9.02 4.49 -10.61
N ALA A 31 7.93 4.48 -11.38
CA ALA A 31 7.76 5.35 -12.54
C ALA A 31 7.72 6.83 -12.14
N VAL A 32 7.02 7.18 -11.06
CA VAL A 32 6.95 8.55 -10.55
C VAL A 32 8.32 9.01 -10.03
N ALA A 33 9.03 8.14 -9.31
CA ALA A 33 10.37 8.45 -8.80
C ALA A 33 11.37 8.67 -9.94
N GLU A 34 11.35 7.83 -10.98
CA GLU A 34 12.19 7.98 -12.17
C GLU A 34 11.88 9.25 -12.95
N ALA A 35 10.62 9.58 -13.14
CA ALA A 35 10.20 10.82 -13.80
C ALA A 35 10.69 12.06 -13.04
N LYS A 36 10.66 12.02 -11.70
CA LYS A 36 11.17 13.09 -10.85
C LYS A 36 12.68 13.21 -10.92
N GLU A 37 13.40 12.09 -10.94
CA GLU A 37 14.85 12.07 -11.12
C GLU A 37 15.28 12.68 -12.44
N ARG A 38 14.62 12.32 -13.55
CA ARG A 38 14.88 12.88 -14.88
C ARG A 38 14.69 14.39 -14.90
N LYS A 39 13.66 14.92 -14.24
CA LYS A 39 13.46 16.37 -14.10
C LYS A 39 14.57 17.03 -13.31
N MET A 40 15.00 16.43 -12.20
CA MET A 40 16.08 16.96 -11.36
C MET A 40 17.40 17.03 -12.14
N ILE A 41 17.72 16.00 -12.91
CA ILE A 41 18.92 15.97 -13.77
C ILE A 41 18.83 17.01 -14.87
N ALA A 42 17.68 17.19 -15.50
CA ALA A 42 17.44 18.21 -16.53
C ALA A 42 17.60 19.63 -15.97
N ASP A 43 17.25 19.86 -14.70
CA ASP A 43 17.41 21.13 -13.98
C ASP A 43 18.85 21.32 -13.42
N GLY A 44 19.78 20.43 -13.76
CA GLY A 44 21.18 20.51 -13.31
C GLY A 44 21.39 20.15 -11.83
N ARG A 45 20.40 19.50 -11.20
CA ARG A 45 20.53 19.02 -9.82
C ARG A 45 21.07 17.59 -9.79
N PRO A 46 21.82 17.22 -8.74
CA PRO A 46 22.22 15.84 -8.55
C PRO A 46 20.96 14.97 -8.38
N GLY A 47 20.89 13.84 -9.08
CA GLY A 47 19.83 12.86 -8.93
C GLY A 47 19.89 12.17 -7.55
N PHE A 48 19.11 11.09 -7.38
CA PHE A 48 18.98 10.36 -6.11
C PHE A 48 20.23 9.52 -5.70
N GLY A 49 21.39 9.73 -6.33
CA GLY A 49 22.63 9.06 -5.99
C GLY A 49 22.87 7.75 -6.76
N LYS A 50 23.88 6.97 -6.33
CA LYS A 50 24.34 5.75 -7.03
C LYS A 50 23.27 4.65 -7.18
N GLY A 51 22.30 4.60 -6.30
CA GLY A 51 21.20 3.64 -6.35
C GLY A 51 20.01 4.09 -7.21
N GLY A 52 19.99 5.36 -7.62
CA GLY A 52 18.94 5.95 -8.42
C GLY A 52 17.59 6.06 -7.72
N ALA A 53 16.59 6.52 -8.47
CA ALA A 53 15.21 6.65 -8.01
C ALA A 53 14.59 5.33 -7.51
N PHE A 54 14.99 4.21 -8.09
CA PHE A 54 14.50 2.89 -7.72
C PHE A 54 14.84 2.53 -6.26
N ALA A 55 16.08 2.72 -5.84
CA ALA A 55 16.50 2.40 -4.48
C ALA A 55 15.77 3.26 -3.44
N GLN A 56 15.60 4.55 -3.72
CA GLN A 56 14.86 5.48 -2.86
C GLN A 56 13.37 5.11 -2.76
N ALA A 57 12.74 4.79 -3.87
CA ALA A 57 11.34 4.36 -3.93
C ALA A 57 11.13 3.07 -3.14
N TYR A 58 12.00 2.07 -3.33
CA TYR A 58 11.94 0.80 -2.61
C TYR A 58 12.16 0.98 -1.11
N ALA A 59 13.13 1.77 -0.71
CA ALA A 59 13.41 2.04 0.70
C ALA A 59 12.21 2.71 1.39
N LEU A 60 11.64 3.73 0.76
CA LEU A 60 10.48 4.45 1.29
C LEU A 60 9.25 3.54 1.39
N TYR A 61 9.02 2.74 0.36
CA TYR A 61 7.93 1.78 0.35
C TYR A 61 8.07 0.73 1.46
N ASN A 62 9.25 0.15 1.62
CA ASN A 62 9.52 -0.83 2.67
C ASN A 62 9.38 -0.24 4.07
N CYS A 63 9.83 1.00 4.30
CA CYS A 63 9.62 1.70 5.56
C CYS A 63 8.14 1.93 5.86
N ALA A 64 7.36 2.39 4.88
CA ALA A 64 5.94 2.58 5.03
C ALA A 64 5.20 1.27 5.29
N PHE A 65 5.58 0.21 4.59
CA PHE A 65 5.02 -1.13 4.78
C PHE A 65 5.33 -1.69 6.18
N ALA A 66 6.57 -1.58 6.62
CA ALA A 66 6.98 -2.00 7.96
C ALA A 66 6.25 -1.23 9.07
N ALA A 67 6.10 0.08 8.90
CA ALA A 67 5.32 0.91 9.82
C ALA A 67 3.85 0.48 9.88
N GLY A 68 3.25 0.18 8.74
CA GLY A 68 1.89 -0.36 8.65
C GLY A 68 1.73 -1.70 9.33
N CYS A 69 2.68 -2.63 9.11
CA CYS A 69 2.69 -3.93 9.75
C CYS A 69 2.84 -3.87 11.27
N MET A 70 3.50 -2.83 11.78
CA MET A 70 3.66 -2.62 13.21
C MET A 70 2.44 -1.92 13.83
N ALA A 71 1.94 -0.89 13.18
CA ALA A 71 0.80 -0.11 13.65
C ALA A 71 -0.53 -0.88 13.57
N GLY A 72 -0.72 -1.69 12.52
CA GLY A 72 -1.95 -2.42 12.27
C GLY A 72 -2.38 -3.34 13.41
N PRO A 73 -1.56 -4.30 13.83
CA PRO A 73 -1.88 -5.21 14.93
C PRO A 73 -2.09 -4.49 16.27
N LEU A 74 -1.33 -3.43 16.54
CA LEU A 74 -1.49 -2.62 17.75
C LEU A 74 -2.86 -1.95 17.79
N LEU A 75 -3.24 -1.28 16.69
CA LEU A 75 -4.55 -0.65 16.57
C LEU A 75 -5.68 -1.68 16.64
N ALA A 76 -5.51 -2.81 15.97
CA ALA A 76 -6.49 -3.89 16.01
C ALA A 76 -6.66 -4.47 17.41
N GLY A 77 -5.56 -4.66 18.14
CA GLY A 77 -5.59 -5.14 19.52
C GLY A 77 -6.33 -4.18 20.45
N PHE A 78 -5.98 -2.91 20.44
CA PHE A 78 -6.66 -1.89 21.25
C PHE A 78 -8.15 -1.79 20.94
N LEU A 79 -8.51 -1.75 19.66
CA LEU A 79 -9.91 -1.66 19.25
C LEU A 79 -10.72 -2.91 19.62
N ALA A 80 -10.11 -4.09 19.52
CA ALA A 80 -10.78 -5.34 19.91
C ALA A 80 -11.03 -5.42 21.41
N GLU A 81 -10.08 -4.93 22.21
CA GLU A 81 -10.18 -4.95 23.68
C GLU A 81 -11.22 -3.94 24.19
N ASP A 82 -11.19 -2.73 23.63
CA ASP A 82 -12.01 -1.61 24.13
C ASP A 82 -13.43 -1.59 23.56
N SER A 83 -13.62 -1.96 22.30
CA SER A 83 -14.88 -1.81 21.58
C SER A 83 -15.45 -3.11 20.98
N GLY A 84 -14.76 -4.22 21.19
CA GLY A 84 -15.16 -5.53 20.71
C GLY A 84 -14.81 -5.83 19.26
N TRP A 85 -14.87 -7.09 18.90
CA TRP A 85 -14.45 -7.62 17.62
C TRP A 85 -15.19 -7.02 16.40
N GLY A 86 -16.49 -6.81 16.54
CA GLY A 86 -17.32 -6.25 15.45
C GLY A 86 -16.92 -4.81 15.09
N THR A 87 -16.67 -3.99 16.10
CA THR A 87 -16.24 -2.59 15.91
C THR A 87 -14.84 -2.53 15.30
N MET A 88 -13.92 -3.37 15.76
CA MET A 88 -12.59 -3.49 15.19
C MET A 88 -12.66 -3.83 13.69
N ALA A 89 -13.42 -4.83 13.32
CA ALA A 89 -13.58 -5.25 11.93
C ALA A 89 -14.20 -4.14 11.07
N ALA A 90 -15.19 -3.42 11.59
CA ALA A 90 -15.82 -2.31 10.89
C ALA A 90 -14.85 -1.12 10.66
N VAL A 91 -14.06 -0.76 11.67
CA VAL A 91 -13.07 0.33 11.57
C VAL A 91 -11.95 -0.01 10.60
N LEU A 92 -11.40 -1.22 10.68
CA LEU A 92 -10.36 -1.68 9.76
C LEU A 92 -10.88 -1.79 8.32
N GLY A 93 -12.11 -2.27 8.14
CA GLY A 93 -12.77 -2.32 6.84
C GLY A 93 -13.00 -0.93 6.26
N ALA A 94 -13.46 0.03 7.06
CA ALA A 94 -13.64 1.43 6.64
C ALA A 94 -12.30 2.08 6.26
N LEU A 95 -11.25 1.89 7.06
CA LEU A 95 -9.90 2.37 6.76
C LEU A 95 -9.37 1.80 5.44
N SER A 96 -9.55 0.51 5.21
CA SER A 96 -9.16 -0.14 3.96
C SER A 96 -9.93 0.40 2.76
N ALA A 97 -11.23 0.65 2.90
CA ALA A 97 -12.05 1.25 1.85
C ALA A 97 -11.61 2.67 1.52
N VAL A 98 -11.35 3.50 2.54
CA VAL A 98 -10.88 4.88 2.37
C VAL A 98 -9.51 4.93 1.67
N THR A 99 -8.59 4.01 2.00
CA THR A 99 -7.28 3.93 1.34
C THR A 99 -7.35 3.32 -0.06
N ALA A 100 -8.31 2.46 -0.32
CA ALA A 100 -8.51 1.86 -1.64
C ALA A 100 -9.01 2.88 -2.69
N VAL A 101 -9.84 3.85 -2.29
CA VAL A 101 -10.40 4.86 -3.20
C VAL A 101 -9.32 5.68 -3.93
N PRO A 102 -8.40 6.37 -3.25
CA PRO A 102 -7.33 7.09 -3.95
C PRO A 102 -6.38 6.15 -4.71
N GLY A 103 -6.14 4.95 -4.19
CA GLY A 103 -5.37 3.93 -4.90
C GLY A 103 -6.00 3.57 -6.24
N PHE A 104 -7.29 3.34 -6.26
CA PHE A 104 -8.03 2.99 -7.48
C PHE A 104 -8.13 4.15 -8.48
N LEU A 105 -8.24 5.38 -7.97
CA LEU A 105 -8.31 6.58 -8.81
C LEU A 105 -6.96 6.98 -9.41
N TRP A 106 -5.85 6.70 -8.73
CA TRP A 106 -4.52 7.10 -9.15
C TRP A 106 -3.63 5.99 -9.69
N LEU A 107 -3.90 4.72 -9.33
CA LEU A 107 -3.22 3.60 -9.97
C LEU A 107 -3.74 3.40 -11.40
N GLY A 108 -2.94 3.75 -12.36
CA GLY A 108 -3.29 3.64 -13.78
C GLY A 108 -3.41 4.96 -14.50
N GLY A 109 -2.98 6.05 -13.85
CA GLY A 109 -3.15 7.40 -14.40
C GLY A 109 -4.63 7.80 -14.43
N TRP A 110 -4.90 9.03 -14.33
CA TRP A 110 -6.27 9.56 -14.42
C TRP A 110 -7.06 8.87 -15.54
N VAL A 111 -7.94 7.98 -15.19
CA VAL A 111 -8.86 7.34 -16.15
C VAL A 111 -9.71 8.41 -16.86
N LEU A 112 -9.89 9.56 -16.22
CA LEU A 112 -10.60 10.73 -16.74
C LEU A 112 -9.72 11.73 -17.54
N ALA A 113 -8.40 11.61 -17.49
CA ALA A 113 -7.51 12.52 -18.20
C ALA A 113 -7.12 12.03 -19.61
N LYS A 114 -7.70 10.95 -20.08
CA LYS A 114 -7.40 10.29 -21.35
C LYS A 114 -8.50 10.48 -22.39
N ASN A 115 -9.20 11.60 -22.32
CA ASN A 115 -10.07 12.06 -23.42
C ASN A 115 -9.70 13.48 -23.81
#